data_61aa519933f4228bf96963c440376a6a
#
_entry.id   61aa519933f4228bf96963c440376a6a
#
_cell.length_a   1.000
_cell.length_b   1.000
_cell.length_c   1.000
_cell.angle_alpha   90.00
_cell.angle_beta   90.00
_cell.angle_gamma   90.00
#
_symmetry.space_group_name_H-M   'P 1'
#
loop_
_entity.id
_entity.type
_entity.pdbx_description
1 polymer ?
#
loop_
_entity_poly.entity_id
_entity_poly.type
_entity_poly.pdbx_seq_one_letter_code
_entity_poly.pdbx_strand_id
1 'polypeptide(L)'
;MYAIVEIAGLQYKVSRKQRVFVNRLEANAGDSIEIGKVLLIDNDGKVTVGTPVIDGARVAAKVISHLQGDKVIVFKKKRRKGYQKLNGHRQQLTELLIQAVLGKGEKLSAEDAKLEMAGIRELQERSRLKPSKKVFAEAEEEEEVEEVVEEVVEEKPKKATRKKAAKKSEE
;
A
#
# COMPACT_ATOMS: atom_id res chain seq x y z
N MET A 1 -2.64 -12.07 -14.63
CA MET A 1 -2.88 -11.03 -15.67
C MET A 1 -2.41 -9.68 -15.17
N TYR A 2 -1.58 -8.95 -15.93
CA TYR A 2 -1.19 -7.56 -15.69
C TYR A 2 -1.09 -6.78 -17.01
N ALA A 3 -1.09 -5.44 -16.91
CA ALA A 3 -0.88 -4.57 -18.06
C ALA A 3 0.17 -3.49 -17.74
N ILE A 4 0.81 -2.96 -18.80
CA ILE A 4 1.61 -1.75 -18.74
C ILE A 4 0.83 -0.65 -19.45
N VAL A 5 0.54 0.41 -18.71
CA VAL A 5 -0.29 1.54 -19.17
C VAL A 5 0.44 2.86 -19.01
N GLU A 6 0.12 3.83 -19.85
CA GLU A 6 0.57 5.20 -19.71
C GLU A 6 -0.54 6.05 -19.08
N ILE A 7 -0.26 6.64 -17.91
CA ILE A 7 -1.18 7.50 -17.17
C ILE A 7 -0.45 8.81 -16.84
N ALA A 8 -1.03 9.95 -17.19
CA ALA A 8 -0.45 11.28 -16.94
C ALA A 8 1.03 11.39 -17.36
N GLY A 9 1.41 10.79 -18.50
CA GLY A 9 2.76 10.83 -19.06
C GLY A 9 3.77 9.87 -18.41
N LEU A 10 3.36 9.04 -17.46
CA LEU A 10 4.19 8.03 -16.82
C LEU A 10 3.66 6.63 -17.08
N GLN A 11 4.57 5.65 -17.15
CA GLN A 11 4.23 4.25 -17.37
C GLN A 11 4.11 3.51 -16.05
N TYR A 12 3.05 2.72 -15.92
CA TYR A 12 2.73 1.95 -14.72
C TYR A 12 2.45 0.50 -15.08
N LYS A 13 3.00 -0.42 -14.28
CA LYS A 13 2.57 -1.81 -14.29
C LYS A 13 1.37 -1.93 -13.36
N VAL A 14 0.23 -2.37 -13.88
CA VAL A 14 -1.03 -2.46 -13.15
C VAL A 14 -1.61 -3.86 -13.22
N SER A 15 -2.20 -4.29 -12.11
CA SER A 15 -2.92 -5.56 -11.97
C SER A 15 -4.34 -5.30 -11.45
N ARG A 16 -5.24 -6.25 -11.64
CA ARG A 16 -6.59 -6.20 -11.07
C ARG A 16 -6.55 -6.06 -9.54
N LYS A 17 -7.41 -5.23 -8.96
CA LYS A 17 -7.50 -4.92 -7.53
C LYS A 17 -6.30 -4.18 -6.93
N GLN A 18 -5.38 -3.72 -7.76
CA GLN A 18 -4.22 -2.96 -7.31
C GLN A 18 -4.57 -1.48 -7.10
N ARG A 19 -4.02 -0.88 -6.05
CA ARG A 19 -4.01 0.57 -5.84
C ARG A 19 -2.71 1.16 -6.39
N VAL A 20 -2.83 2.25 -7.13
CA VAL A 20 -1.68 2.93 -7.75
C VAL A 20 -1.80 4.43 -7.52
N PHE A 21 -0.69 5.05 -7.14
CA PHE A 21 -0.59 6.51 -7.03
C PHE A 21 -0.03 7.06 -8.33
N VAL A 22 -0.80 7.94 -8.98
CA VAL A 22 -0.43 8.60 -10.22
C VAL A 22 -0.38 10.11 -10.02
N ASN A 23 0.20 10.84 -10.97
CA ASN A 23 0.12 12.29 -10.98
C ASN A 23 -1.35 12.74 -11.00
N ARG A 24 -1.63 13.92 -10.46
CA ARG A 24 -2.99 14.44 -10.34
C ARG A 24 -3.74 14.40 -11.67
N LEU A 25 -4.91 13.76 -11.65
CA LEU A 25 -5.86 13.71 -12.75
C LEU A 25 -7.00 14.72 -12.55
N GLU A 26 -7.57 15.22 -13.65
CA GLU A 26 -8.72 16.11 -13.66
C GLU A 26 -10.03 15.31 -13.59
N ALA A 27 -10.21 14.61 -12.47
CA ALA A 27 -11.42 13.81 -12.19
C ALA A 27 -11.75 13.96 -10.70
N ASN A 28 -12.99 13.75 -10.32
CA ASN A 28 -13.42 13.81 -8.93
C ASN A 28 -13.19 12.47 -8.21
N ALA A 29 -13.08 12.54 -6.89
CA ALA A 29 -13.06 11.32 -6.09
C ALA A 29 -14.39 10.56 -6.25
N GLY A 30 -14.31 9.26 -6.56
CA GLY A 30 -15.46 8.42 -6.85
C GLY A 30 -15.72 8.19 -8.36
N ASP A 31 -15.11 8.98 -9.25
CA ASP A 31 -15.29 8.83 -10.68
C ASP A 31 -14.62 7.56 -11.23
N SER A 32 -15.26 6.94 -12.22
CA SER A 32 -14.68 5.83 -12.99
C SER A 32 -13.99 6.37 -14.22
N ILE A 33 -12.75 5.95 -14.45
CA ILE A 33 -11.91 6.39 -15.56
C ILE A 33 -11.51 5.18 -16.41
N GLU A 34 -11.57 5.34 -17.72
CA GLU A 34 -11.03 4.36 -18.67
C GLU A 34 -9.69 4.86 -19.22
N ILE A 35 -8.66 4.04 -19.07
CA ILE A 35 -7.31 4.31 -19.55
C ILE A 35 -7.10 3.54 -20.83
N GLY A 36 -7.09 4.24 -21.97
CA GLY A 36 -6.98 3.64 -23.30
C GLY A 36 -5.54 3.45 -23.81
N LYS A 37 -4.55 4.09 -23.17
CA LYS A 37 -3.14 3.95 -23.56
C LYS A 37 -2.51 2.71 -22.92
N VAL A 38 -2.80 1.53 -23.45
CA VAL A 38 -2.26 0.26 -23.00
C VAL A 38 -1.12 -0.15 -23.92
N LEU A 39 0.09 -0.28 -23.38
CA LEU A 39 1.30 -0.60 -24.13
C LEU A 39 1.56 -2.11 -24.21
N LEU A 40 1.24 -2.84 -23.15
CA LEU A 40 1.43 -4.28 -23.05
C LEU A 40 0.35 -4.90 -22.15
N ILE A 41 -0.11 -6.08 -22.52
CA ILE A 41 -0.94 -6.96 -21.69
C ILE A 41 -0.27 -8.32 -21.61
N ASP A 42 -0.11 -8.81 -20.40
CA ASP A 42 0.26 -10.19 -20.12
C ASP A 42 -0.93 -10.92 -19.49
N ASN A 43 -1.35 -11.97 -20.16
CA ASN A 43 -2.42 -12.84 -19.73
C ASN A 43 -1.85 -14.26 -19.49
N ASP A 44 -1.32 -14.46 -18.29
CA ASP A 44 -0.76 -15.74 -17.80
C ASP A 44 0.25 -16.39 -18.77
N GLY A 45 1.21 -15.59 -19.24
CA GLY A 45 2.27 -16.00 -20.14
C GLY A 45 1.99 -15.68 -21.62
N LYS A 46 0.80 -15.22 -21.97
CA LYS A 46 0.47 -14.73 -23.30
C LYS A 46 0.67 -13.23 -23.35
N VAL A 47 1.87 -12.81 -23.79
CA VAL A 47 2.23 -11.39 -23.87
C VAL A 47 1.81 -10.81 -25.21
N THR A 48 1.02 -9.73 -25.16
CA THR A 48 0.65 -8.90 -26.32
C THR A 48 1.29 -7.53 -26.17
N VAL A 49 2.12 -7.13 -27.14
CA VAL A 49 2.81 -5.82 -27.12
C VAL A 49 2.18 -4.91 -28.16
N GLY A 50 1.90 -3.68 -27.79
CA GLY A 50 1.39 -2.65 -28.68
C GLY A 50 2.50 -2.01 -29.53
N THR A 51 2.11 -1.47 -30.69
CA THR A 51 3.02 -0.71 -31.58
C THR A 51 2.38 0.65 -31.95
N PRO A 52 2.46 1.67 -31.11
CA PRO A 52 2.93 1.73 -29.72
C PRO A 52 1.88 1.32 -28.68
N VAL A 53 0.59 1.28 -29.04
CA VAL A 53 -0.56 1.00 -28.18
C VAL A 53 -1.32 -0.21 -28.72
N ILE A 54 -1.98 -0.95 -27.84
CA ILE A 54 -2.86 -2.06 -28.23
C ILE A 54 -4.24 -1.49 -28.56
N ASP A 55 -4.67 -1.58 -29.82
CA ASP A 55 -5.96 -1.07 -30.24
C ASP A 55 -7.13 -1.81 -29.58
N GLY A 56 -8.03 -1.03 -28.96
CA GLY A 56 -9.23 -1.53 -28.33
C GLY A 56 -9.02 -2.12 -26.93
N ALA A 57 -7.79 -2.16 -26.43
CA ALA A 57 -7.51 -2.48 -25.04
C ALA A 57 -7.74 -1.26 -24.15
N ARG A 58 -8.24 -1.49 -22.94
CA ARG A 58 -8.44 -0.44 -21.94
C ARG A 58 -8.32 -1.00 -20.53
N VAL A 59 -7.96 -0.13 -19.60
CA VAL A 59 -7.95 -0.44 -18.18
C VAL A 59 -8.99 0.43 -17.49
N ALA A 60 -9.92 -0.23 -16.81
CA ALA A 60 -10.90 0.44 -15.98
C ALA A 60 -10.33 0.69 -14.60
N ALA A 61 -10.36 1.95 -14.18
CA ALA A 61 -9.91 2.38 -12.87
C ALA A 61 -10.92 3.31 -12.22
N LYS A 62 -10.94 3.33 -10.89
CA LYS A 62 -11.74 4.27 -10.11
C LYS A 62 -10.84 5.19 -9.30
N VAL A 63 -11.17 6.47 -9.27
CA VAL A 63 -10.53 7.46 -8.40
C VAL A 63 -11.00 7.26 -6.97
N ILE A 64 -10.08 6.96 -6.06
CA ILE A 64 -10.39 6.84 -4.63
C ILE A 64 -10.31 8.21 -3.97
N SER A 65 -9.16 8.87 -4.10
CA SER A 65 -8.89 10.14 -3.45
C SER A 65 -7.79 10.93 -4.14
N HIS A 66 -7.74 12.22 -3.87
CA HIS A 66 -6.62 13.09 -4.21
C HIS A 66 -5.82 13.38 -2.95
N LEU A 67 -4.52 13.21 -3.01
CA LEU A 67 -3.64 13.40 -1.87
C LEU A 67 -2.35 14.13 -2.26
N GLN A 68 -1.63 14.59 -1.26
CA GLN A 68 -0.32 15.19 -1.44
C GLN A 68 0.74 14.21 -0.92
N GLY A 69 1.77 13.99 -1.72
CA GLY A 69 2.94 13.21 -1.32
C GLY A 69 3.71 13.83 -0.16
N ASP A 70 4.78 13.19 0.25
CA ASP A 70 5.65 13.67 1.31
C ASP A 70 6.27 15.01 0.96
N LYS A 71 6.56 15.80 2.00
CA LYS A 71 7.18 17.11 1.83
C LYS A 71 8.66 16.96 1.51
N VAL A 72 9.04 17.30 0.28
CA VAL A 72 10.44 17.35 -0.13
C VAL A 72 11.00 18.73 0.21
N ILE A 73 12.05 18.77 1.02
CA ILE A 73 12.72 20.00 1.42
C ILE A 73 13.79 20.34 0.38
N VAL A 74 13.63 21.49 -0.28
CA VAL A 74 14.58 22.02 -1.26
C VAL A 74 15.36 23.13 -0.62
N PHE A 75 16.62 22.87 -0.30
CA PHE A 75 17.51 23.87 0.29
C PHE A 75 18.57 24.34 -0.73
N LYS A 76 18.71 25.66 -0.88
CA LYS A 76 19.69 26.29 -1.75
C LYS A 76 20.55 27.25 -0.94
N LYS A 77 21.87 27.11 -1.04
CA LYS A 77 22.85 28.00 -0.38
C LYS A 77 23.96 28.35 -1.36
N LYS A 78 24.39 29.62 -1.35
CA LYS A 78 25.59 30.07 -2.07
C LYS A 78 26.71 30.29 -1.05
N ARG A 79 27.92 29.79 -1.39
CA ARG A 79 29.08 29.92 -0.53
C ARG A 79 29.45 31.42 -0.36
N ARG A 80 29.73 31.83 0.88
CA ARG A 80 30.23 33.17 1.28
C ARG A 80 29.36 34.37 0.87
N LYS A 81 28.10 34.21 0.47
CA LYS A 81 27.22 35.27 0.00
C LYS A 81 25.98 35.48 0.85
N GLY A 82 25.87 34.85 2.01
CA GLY A 82 24.69 34.98 2.87
C GLY A 82 23.38 34.43 2.25
N TYR A 83 23.40 34.00 0.99
CA TYR A 83 22.21 33.49 0.31
C TYR A 83 21.83 32.12 0.82
N GLN A 84 20.66 32.02 1.41
CA GLN A 84 20.04 30.75 1.82
C GLN A 84 18.56 30.80 1.44
N LYS A 85 18.04 29.74 0.84
CA LYS A 85 16.62 29.60 0.51
C LYS A 85 16.16 28.19 0.83
N LEU A 86 15.13 28.08 1.64
CA LEU A 86 14.47 26.83 1.99
C LEU A 86 13.05 26.84 1.46
N ASN A 87 12.71 25.90 0.59
CA ASN A 87 11.36 25.69 0.07
C ASN A 87 10.94 24.24 0.33
N GLY A 88 9.66 24.03 0.62
CA GLY A 88 9.07 22.71 0.64
C GLY A 88 8.24 22.48 -0.62
N HIS A 89 8.32 21.29 -1.20
CA HIS A 89 7.47 20.83 -2.30
C HIS A 89 6.67 19.62 -1.89
N ARG A 90 5.37 19.58 -2.23
CA ARG A 90 4.52 18.39 -2.13
C ARG A 90 3.91 18.10 -3.49
N GLN A 91 4.19 16.92 -4.04
CA GLN A 91 3.60 16.49 -5.30
C GLN A 91 2.13 16.15 -5.07
N GLN A 92 1.26 16.67 -5.94
CA GLN A 92 -0.14 16.31 -5.97
C GLN A 92 -0.31 14.97 -6.68
N LEU A 93 -1.00 14.05 -6.05
CA LEU A 93 -1.23 12.69 -6.53
C LEU A 93 -2.72 12.36 -6.53
N THR A 94 -3.08 11.39 -7.35
CA THR A 94 -4.40 10.75 -7.36
C THR A 94 -4.22 9.27 -7.07
N GLU A 95 -4.96 8.74 -6.14
CA GLU A 95 -5.03 7.32 -5.84
C GLU A 95 -6.09 6.67 -6.71
N LEU A 96 -5.68 5.67 -7.50
CA LEU A 96 -6.54 4.89 -8.39
C LEU A 96 -6.65 3.45 -7.90
N LEU A 97 -7.85 2.90 -7.93
CA LEU A 97 -8.10 1.47 -7.79
C LEU A 97 -8.32 0.89 -9.20
N ILE A 98 -7.48 -0.04 -9.58
CA ILE A 98 -7.62 -0.76 -10.85
C ILE A 98 -8.71 -1.82 -10.70
N GLN A 99 -9.80 -1.67 -11.43
CA GLN A 99 -10.93 -2.59 -11.40
C GLN A 99 -10.68 -3.79 -12.31
N ALA A 100 -10.39 -3.52 -13.59
CA ALA A 100 -10.16 -4.56 -14.57
C ALA A 100 -9.17 -4.12 -15.66
N VAL A 101 -8.48 -5.11 -16.23
CA VAL A 101 -7.71 -4.99 -17.46
C VAL A 101 -8.54 -5.65 -18.55
N LEU A 102 -8.93 -4.88 -19.57
CA LEU A 102 -9.84 -5.30 -20.63
C LEU A 102 -9.09 -5.38 -21.96
N GLY A 103 -9.15 -6.53 -22.60
CA GLY A 103 -8.70 -6.73 -23.97
C GLY A 103 -9.69 -6.16 -24.99
N LYS A 104 -9.38 -6.37 -26.28
CA LYS A 104 -10.23 -5.89 -27.38
C LYS A 104 -11.62 -6.53 -27.34
N GLY A 105 -12.66 -5.69 -27.12
CA GLY A 105 -14.05 -6.13 -27.12
C GLY A 105 -14.58 -6.68 -25.79
N GLU A 106 -13.75 -6.75 -24.74
CA GLU A 106 -14.19 -7.15 -23.41
C GLU A 106 -14.95 -6.01 -22.70
N LYS A 107 -15.96 -6.39 -21.91
CA LYS A 107 -16.74 -5.47 -21.08
C LYS A 107 -16.42 -5.70 -19.61
N LEU A 108 -16.53 -4.65 -18.81
CA LEU A 108 -16.45 -4.73 -17.35
C LEU A 108 -17.45 -5.76 -16.80
N SER A 109 -16.97 -6.68 -15.97
CA SER A 109 -17.87 -7.60 -15.28
C SER A 109 -18.58 -6.89 -14.12
N ALA A 110 -19.80 -7.34 -13.80
CA ALA A 110 -20.56 -6.79 -12.68
C ALA A 110 -19.85 -7.00 -11.31
N GLU A 111 -18.94 -7.97 -11.23
CA GLU A 111 -18.12 -8.24 -10.05
C GLU A 111 -17.01 -7.19 -9.88
N ASP A 112 -16.40 -6.75 -10.98
CA ASP A 112 -15.35 -5.73 -10.97
C ASP A 112 -15.91 -4.35 -10.58
N ALA A 113 -17.14 -4.06 -10.98
CA ALA A 113 -17.84 -2.86 -10.54
C ALA A 113 -18.17 -2.89 -9.03
N LYS A 114 -18.46 -4.05 -8.45
CA LYS A 114 -18.74 -4.21 -7.00
C LYS A 114 -17.50 -4.09 -6.10
N LEU A 115 -16.29 -4.35 -6.60
CA LEU A 115 -15.02 -4.14 -5.87
C LEU A 115 -14.85 -2.70 -5.38
N GLU A 116 -15.56 -1.81 -5.98
CA GLU A 116 -15.68 -0.40 -5.69
C GLU A 116 -16.02 -0.07 -4.23
N MET A 117 -17.05 -0.71 -3.70
CA MET A 117 -17.63 -0.36 -2.41
C MET A 117 -16.85 -0.91 -1.22
N ALA A 118 -16.25 -2.08 -1.37
CA ALA A 118 -15.46 -2.71 -0.30
C ALA A 118 -14.15 -1.94 -0.05
N GLY A 119 -13.42 -1.59 -1.10
CA GLY A 119 -12.14 -0.87 -0.98
C GLY A 119 -12.28 0.55 -0.40
N ILE A 120 -13.36 1.26 -0.72
CA ILE A 120 -13.61 2.61 -0.21
C ILE A 120 -13.99 2.57 1.27
N ARG A 121 -14.82 1.60 1.70
CA ARG A 121 -15.20 1.42 3.10
C ARG A 121 -14.00 1.11 3.99
N GLU A 122 -13.15 0.19 3.56
CA GLU A 122 -11.93 -0.19 4.29
C GLU A 122 -10.96 0.97 4.45
N LEU A 123 -10.87 1.88 3.47
CA LEU A 123 -10.05 3.09 3.55
C LEU A 123 -10.63 4.14 4.47
N GLN A 124 -11.95 4.30 4.48
CA GLN A 124 -12.63 5.22 5.39
C GLN A 124 -12.50 4.75 6.85
N GLU A 125 -12.54 3.45 7.09
CA GLU A 125 -12.29 2.88 8.41
C GLU A 125 -10.84 3.04 8.84
N ARG A 126 -9.86 2.73 7.98
CA ARG A 126 -8.42 2.97 8.26
C ARG A 126 -8.07 4.44 8.48
N SER A 127 -8.72 5.36 7.78
CA SER A 127 -8.50 6.79 7.99
C SER A 127 -9.12 7.31 9.29
N ARG A 128 -10.15 6.63 9.80
CA ARG A 128 -10.77 6.91 11.10
C ARG A 128 -9.98 6.32 12.28
N LEU A 129 -9.32 5.18 12.05
CA LEU A 129 -8.39 4.55 12.98
C LEU A 129 -6.99 5.18 12.84
N LYS A 130 -6.87 6.48 13.16
CA LYS A 130 -5.55 7.01 13.51
C LYS A 130 -5.16 6.32 14.82
N PRO A 131 -4.00 5.63 14.88
CA PRO A 131 -3.56 5.06 16.15
C PRO A 131 -3.46 6.19 17.16
N SER A 132 -4.35 6.18 18.15
CA SER A 132 -4.22 7.07 19.28
C SER A 132 -2.94 6.67 20.02
N LYS A 133 -2.25 7.63 20.64
CA LYS A 133 -1.05 7.35 21.48
C LYS A 133 -1.28 6.22 22.50
N LYS A 134 -2.53 5.92 22.86
CA LYS A 134 -2.91 4.82 23.74
C LYS A 134 -2.66 3.43 23.16
N VAL A 135 -2.83 3.23 21.84
CA VAL A 135 -2.63 1.91 21.21
C VAL A 135 -1.14 1.52 21.20
N PHE A 136 -0.22 2.49 21.12
CA PHE A 136 1.21 2.22 21.24
C PHE A 136 1.62 1.87 22.68
N ALA A 137 0.98 2.50 23.67
CA ALA A 137 1.27 2.19 25.09
C ALA A 137 0.73 0.80 25.47
N GLU A 138 -0.44 0.42 24.98
CA GLU A 138 -1.01 -0.93 25.22
C GLU A 138 -0.20 -2.04 24.52
N ALA A 139 0.38 -1.77 23.33
CA ALA A 139 1.25 -2.73 22.64
C ALA A 139 2.61 -2.92 23.36
N GLU A 140 3.17 -1.84 23.92
CA GLU A 140 4.41 -1.92 24.72
C GLU A 140 4.16 -2.66 26.05
N GLU A 141 2.99 -2.48 26.69
CA GLU A 141 2.62 -3.21 27.91
C GLU A 141 2.34 -4.70 27.65
N GLU A 142 1.78 -5.07 26.48
CA GLU A 142 1.58 -6.48 26.11
C GLU A 142 2.91 -7.18 25.80
N GLU A 143 3.88 -6.54 25.13
CA GLU A 143 5.21 -7.09 24.89
C GLU A 143 6.00 -7.29 26.22
N GLU A 144 5.95 -6.31 27.15
CA GLU A 144 6.60 -6.46 28.47
C GLU A 144 5.98 -7.60 29.30
N VAL A 145 4.66 -7.82 29.19
CA VAL A 145 3.98 -8.92 29.92
C VAL A 145 4.31 -10.28 29.31
N GLU A 146 4.45 -10.41 27.98
CA GLU A 146 4.88 -11.65 27.34
C GLU A 146 6.33 -12.01 27.70
N GLU A 147 7.24 -11.05 27.73
CA GLU A 147 8.65 -11.27 28.10
C GLU A 147 8.78 -11.74 29.56
N VAL A 148 8.02 -11.14 30.47
CA VAL A 148 7.98 -11.53 31.89
C VAL A 148 7.38 -12.93 32.10
N VAL A 149 6.37 -13.29 31.30
CA VAL A 149 5.74 -14.62 31.37
C VAL A 149 6.68 -15.71 30.85
N GLU A 150 7.46 -15.42 29.79
CA GLU A 150 8.45 -16.37 29.25
C GLU A 150 9.59 -16.62 30.24
N GLU A 151 10.10 -15.57 30.91
CA GLU A 151 11.16 -15.68 31.93
C GLU A 151 10.69 -16.49 33.16
N VAL A 152 9.43 -16.31 33.59
CA VAL A 152 8.84 -17.05 34.72
C VAL A 152 8.60 -18.52 34.39
N VAL A 153 8.31 -18.83 33.12
CA VAL A 153 8.12 -20.22 32.66
C VAL A 153 9.44 -20.97 32.56
N GLU A 154 10.57 -20.31 32.19
CA GLU A 154 11.89 -20.91 32.14
C GLU A 154 12.49 -21.18 33.52
N GLU A 155 12.19 -20.35 34.53
CA GLU A 155 12.71 -20.58 35.90
C GLU A 155 12.03 -21.75 36.63
N LYS A 156 10.79 -22.10 36.32
CA LYS A 156 10.06 -23.18 37.02
C LYS A 156 10.65 -24.61 36.87
N PRO A 157 11.21 -25.05 35.72
CA PRO A 157 11.78 -26.41 35.62
C PRO A 157 13.10 -26.58 36.35
N LYS A 158 13.90 -25.52 36.57
CA LYS A 158 15.21 -25.63 37.25
C LYS A 158 15.11 -25.83 38.78
N LYS A 159 14.05 -25.33 39.42
CA LYS A 159 13.81 -25.51 40.85
C LYS A 159 13.26 -26.90 41.23
N ALA A 160 12.51 -27.54 40.35
CA ALA A 160 11.91 -28.85 40.61
C ALA A 160 12.95 -30.01 40.56
N THR A 161 13.95 -29.92 39.69
CA THR A 161 15.03 -30.93 39.61
C THR A 161 16.01 -30.89 40.77
N ARG A 162 16.24 -29.70 41.37
CA ARG A 162 17.17 -29.56 42.51
C ARG A 162 16.61 -30.13 43.82
N LYS A 163 15.29 -30.13 44.04
CA LYS A 163 14.62 -30.72 45.20
C LYS A 163 14.57 -32.26 45.16
N LYS A 164 14.56 -32.89 43.98
CA LYS A 164 14.55 -34.33 43.81
C LYS A 164 15.94 -34.95 44.00
N ALA A 165 17.01 -34.23 43.71
CA ALA A 165 18.39 -34.67 43.93
C ALA A 165 18.78 -34.66 45.44
N ALA A 166 18.28 -33.69 46.20
CA ALA A 166 18.57 -33.60 47.65
C ALA A 166 17.85 -34.69 48.51
N LYS A 167 16.76 -35.28 48.00
CA LYS A 167 16.01 -36.33 48.72
C LYS A 167 16.50 -37.76 48.48
N LYS A 168 17.46 -37.94 47.57
CA LYS A 168 18.03 -39.26 47.23
C LYS A 168 19.39 -39.53 47.85
N SER A 169 19.91 -38.58 48.65
CA SER A 169 21.18 -38.73 49.38
C SER A 169 21.00 -38.89 50.90
N GLU A 170 19.77 -39.14 51.41
CA GLU A 170 19.46 -39.37 52.83
C GLU A 170 18.67 -40.69 53.06
N GLU A 171 18.84 -41.73 52.18
CA GLU A 171 18.44 -43.10 52.49
C GLU A 171 19.59 -44.07 52.24
#